data_09bb3597df02f0fb418fe38ac3fba916
#
_entry.id   09bb3597df02f0fb418fe38ac3fba916
#
_cell.length_a   1.000
_cell.length_b   1.000
_cell.length_c   1.000
_cell.angle_alpha   90.00
_cell.angle_beta   90.00
_cell.angle_gamma   90.00
#
_symmetry.space_group_name_H-M   'P 1'
#
loop_
_entity.id
_entity.type
_entity.pdbx_description
1 polymer ?
#
loop_
_entity_poly.entity_id
_entity_poly.type
_entity_poly.pdbx_seq_one_letter_code
_entity_poly.pdbx_strand_id
1 'polypeptide(L)'
;MEDIAAHNLLNRTLQEGWRVVEKKEKKAGDTGGTFSVCYIVEKEGKKYFMKAFNVNGFINCIGGGKTFMEYMEEMTKAFQYEKKLSEYCISHGTSKVSCVIAAGEEVLSGYTFPIVPYLIFEMATGDIRQKLQYSNALDFAWKLKSLHDIAVGIKQLHSINVSHQDIKPSNVLLFNTESKIGDLGRSMCPTLHGPYDEMPFSGDNTYAPPEVWFNSHIHLEWHERNYAIDCYLLGSLITYYITGLCMTAILQAEINLTWRGRNMDKLKEYLQLAFCNILENIEKHIPFESLKKELIEIIGYLCNPDPIKRGHPKNIKAKGNNYSLERFVQKLDLLRRKAEIEIFNLK
;
A
#
# COMPACT_ATOMS: atom_id res chain seq x y z
N MET A 1 -20.13 25.25 -6.64
CA MET A 1 -19.91 23.83 -7.02
C MET A 1 -18.96 23.87 -8.20
N GLU A 2 -17.79 23.28 -8.08
CA GLU A 2 -16.85 23.23 -9.19
C GLU A 2 -17.48 22.42 -10.33
N ASP A 3 -17.47 23.00 -11.50
CA ASP A 3 -18.03 22.43 -12.73
C ASP A 3 -17.02 21.41 -13.33
N ILE A 4 -16.85 20.30 -12.61
CA ILE A 4 -15.87 19.25 -12.93
C ILE A 4 -16.61 17.99 -13.37
N ALA A 5 -16.36 17.55 -14.60
CA ALA A 5 -17.01 16.37 -15.19
C ALA A 5 -16.90 15.11 -14.31
N ALA A 6 -15.71 14.85 -13.75
CA ALA A 6 -15.49 13.69 -12.89
C ALA A 6 -16.37 13.64 -11.62
N HIS A 7 -16.94 14.76 -11.20
CA HIS A 7 -17.84 14.85 -10.05
C HIS A 7 -19.32 14.60 -10.39
N ASN A 8 -19.66 14.48 -11.68
CA ASN A 8 -21.04 14.49 -12.19
C ASN A 8 -21.42 13.22 -12.97
N LEU A 9 -20.87 12.06 -12.55
CA LEU A 9 -21.17 10.76 -13.16
C LEU A 9 -22.37 10.04 -12.53
N LEU A 10 -22.88 10.51 -11.38
CA LEU A 10 -23.98 9.85 -10.66
C LEU A 10 -25.22 9.68 -11.55
N ASN A 11 -25.88 8.51 -11.47
CA ASN A 11 -27.05 8.10 -12.24
C ASN A 11 -26.83 7.93 -13.75
N ARG A 12 -25.59 7.96 -14.24
CA ARG A 12 -25.27 7.66 -15.64
C ARG A 12 -25.07 6.18 -15.87
N THR A 13 -25.36 5.74 -17.08
CA THR A 13 -24.93 4.44 -17.58
C THR A 13 -23.76 4.69 -18.51
N LEU A 14 -22.59 4.19 -18.11
CA LEU A 14 -21.33 4.31 -18.85
C LEU A 14 -21.27 3.25 -19.96
N GLN A 15 -20.21 3.30 -20.77
CA GLN A 15 -19.93 2.27 -21.78
C GLN A 15 -20.01 0.87 -21.17
N GLU A 16 -20.35 -0.13 -21.97
CA GLU A 16 -20.52 -1.53 -21.57
C GLU A 16 -21.60 -1.79 -20.49
N GLY A 17 -22.49 -0.83 -20.24
CA GLY A 17 -23.64 -1.01 -19.34
C GLY A 17 -23.34 -0.85 -17.83
N TRP A 18 -22.23 -0.21 -17.46
CA TRP A 18 -21.96 0.13 -16.06
C TRP A 18 -22.84 1.29 -15.58
N ARG A 19 -23.73 1.05 -14.62
CA ARG A 19 -24.61 2.08 -14.04
C ARG A 19 -23.97 2.67 -12.79
N VAL A 20 -23.77 3.99 -12.75
CA VAL A 20 -23.23 4.70 -11.58
C VAL A 20 -24.34 4.92 -10.58
N VAL A 21 -24.28 4.25 -9.42
CA VAL A 21 -25.37 4.21 -8.44
C VAL A 21 -25.11 5.01 -7.17
N GLU A 22 -23.85 5.29 -6.83
CA GLU A 22 -23.48 6.02 -5.62
C GLU A 22 -22.17 6.78 -5.84
N LYS A 23 -22.08 8.01 -5.38
CA LYS A 23 -20.83 8.76 -5.25
C LYS A 23 -20.29 8.58 -3.84
N LYS A 24 -19.04 8.16 -3.72
CA LYS A 24 -18.37 8.06 -2.42
C LYS A 24 -17.86 9.42 -1.99
N GLU A 25 -18.34 9.90 -0.85
CA GLU A 25 -17.80 11.10 -0.23
C GLU A 25 -16.50 10.77 0.51
N LYS A 26 -15.53 11.68 0.42
CA LYS A 26 -14.30 11.59 1.20
C LYS A 26 -14.61 11.80 2.67
N LYS A 27 -14.14 10.89 3.51
CA LYS A 27 -14.17 11.05 4.96
C LYS A 27 -12.92 11.79 5.44
N ALA A 28 -13.02 12.48 6.56
CA ALA A 28 -11.86 13.07 7.22
C ALA A 28 -10.82 11.95 7.52
N GLY A 29 -9.60 12.12 7.05
CA GLY A 29 -8.51 11.11 7.17
C GLY A 29 -8.34 10.18 5.95
N ASP A 30 -9.17 10.29 4.90
CA ASP A 30 -8.92 9.57 3.66
C ASP A 30 -7.72 10.18 2.91
N THR A 31 -6.67 9.38 2.75
CA THR A 31 -5.42 9.78 2.07
C THR A 31 -5.48 9.63 0.55
N GLY A 32 -6.51 8.95 0.03
CA GLY A 32 -6.72 8.73 -1.40
C GLY A 32 -7.61 9.79 -2.06
N GLY A 33 -7.56 9.90 -3.40
CA GLY A 33 -8.57 10.63 -4.18
C GLY A 33 -8.31 12.12 -4.43
N THR A 34 -7.06 12.59 -4.33
CA THR A 34 -6.72 13.93 -4.82
C THR A 34 -6.86 13.99 -6.35
N PHE A 35 -6.51 12.91 -7.03
CA PHE A 35 -6.52 12.75 -8.48
C PHE A 35 -7.74 12.00 -9.03
N SER A 36 -8.65 11.56 -8.17
CA SER A 36 -9.81 10.78 -8.58
C SER A 36 -11.03 11.01 -7.72
N VAL A 37 -12.21 10.79 -8.29
CA VAL A 37 -13.50 10.73 -7.62
C VAL A 37 -13.94 9.27 -7.60
N CYS A 38 -14.38 8.79 -6.44
CA CYS A 38 -14.77 7.41 -6.26
C CYS A 38 -16.28 7.23 -6.36
N TYR A 39 -16.71 6.16 -7.02
CA TYR A 39 -18.12 5.80 -7.20
C TYR A 39 -18.33 4.32 -6.95
N ILE A 40 -19.59 3.95 -6.68
CA ILE A 40 -20.06 2.59 -6.81
C ILE A 40 -20.81 2.49 -8.13
N VAL A 41 -20.47 1.48 -8.92
CA VAL A 41 -21.18 1.14 -10.15
C VAL A 41 -21.81 -0.24 -10.04
N GLU A 42 -22.85 -0.47 -10.82
CA GLU A 42 -23.57 -1.73 -10.87
C GLU A 42 -23.62 -2.26 -12.29
N LYS A 43 -23.37 -3.55 -12.45
CA LYS A 43 -23.55 -4.31 -13.68
C LYS A 43 -24.11 -5.69 -13.35
N GLU A 44 -25.18 -6.10 -14.02
CA GLU A 44 -25.81 -7.40 -13.83
C GLU A 44 -26.18 -7.69 -12.36
N GLY A 45 -26.68 -6.68 -11.64
CA GLY A 45 -27.09 -6.79 -10.22
C GLY A 45 -25.92 -6.85 -9.22
N LYS A 46 -24.67 -6.72 -9.69
CA LYS A 46 -23.47 -6.77 -8.85
C LYS A 46 -22.86 -5.38 -8.72
N LYS A 47 -22.41 -5.02 -7.51
CA LYS A 47 -21.76 -3.74 -7.24
C LYS A 47 -20.23 -3.86 -7.39
N TYR A 48 -19.63 -2.76 -7.87
CA TYR A 48 -18.19 -2.63 -8.11
C TYR A 48 -17.73 -1.25 -7.69
N PHE A 49 -16.44 -1.11 -7.40
CA PHE A 49 -15.82 0.17 -7.09
C PHE A 49 -15.26 0.80 -8.36
N MET A 50 -15.53 2.09 -8.58
CA MET A 50 -15.00 2.84 -9.72
C MET A 50 -14.17 4.03 -9.24
N LYS A 51 -12.99 4.19 -9.84
CA LYS A 51 -12.07 5.31 -9.69
C LYS A 51 -12.12 6.15 -10.96
N ALA A 52 -12.77 7.30 -10.92
CA ALA A 52 -12.88 8.25 -12.03
C ALA A 52 -11.79 9.31 -11.91
N PHE A 53 -10.95 9.48 -12.94
CA PHE A 53 -9.82 10.40 -12.90
C PHE A 53 -10.31 11.86 -13.01
N ASN A 54 -9.76 12.72 -12.15
CA ASN A 54 -10.12 14.13 -12.05
C ASN A 54 -8.98 15.00 -12.58
N VAL A 55 -9.11 15.53 -13.79
CA VAL A 55 -8.13 16.40 -14.44
C VAL A 55 -7.78 17.60 -13.55
N ASN A 56 -8.79 18.27 -12.98
CA ASN A 56 -8.57 19.45 -12.12
C ASN A 56 -7.78 19.09 -10.84
N GLY A 57 -7.96 17.86 -10.32
CA GLY A 57 -7.17 17.38 -9.19
C GLY A 57 -5.69 17.26 -9.54
N PHE A 58 -5.36 16.83 -10.75
CA PHE A 58 -3.98 16.80 -11.24
C PHE A 58 -3.39 18.21 -11.36
N ILE A 59 -4.12 19.15 -11.96
CA ILE A 59 -3.69 20.55 -12.12
C ILE A 59 -3.44 21.23 -10.76
N ASN A 60 -4.31 21.02 -9.79
CA ASN A 60 -4.25 21.72 -8.49
C ASN A 60 -3.21 21.13 -7.53
N CYS A 61 -2.83 19.86 -7.67
CA CYS A 61 -1.95 19.18 -6.71
C CYS A 61 -0.48 19.17 -7.08
N ILE A 62 -0.17 19.33 -8.35
CA ILE A 62 1.21 19.38 -8.83
C ILE A 62 1.58 20.84 -8.92
N GLY A 63 2.20 21.38 -7.88
CA GLY A 63 2.54 22.79 -7.74
C GLY A 63 3.25 23.40 -8.95
N GLY A 64 2.91 24.63 -9.25
CA GLY A 64 3.19 25.53 -10.35
C GLY A 64 4.42 25.32 -11.22
N GLY A 65 4.23 25.49 -12.53
CA GLY A 65 5.28 25.53 -13.54
C GLY A 65 5.11 24.60 -14.72
N LYS A 66 4.14 23.65 -14.68
CA LYS A 66 3.84 22.76 -15.81
C LYS A 66 2.73 23.34 -16.69
N THR A 67 2.80 23.07 -17.98
CA THR A 67 1.74 23.37 -18.94
C THR A 67 0.55 22.42 -18.77
N PHE A 68 -0.61 22.82 -19.26
CA PHE A 68 -1.78 21.97 -19.29
C PHE A 68 -1.54 20.62 -20.00
N MET A 69 -0.77 20.65 -21.09
CA MET A 69 -0.46 19.43 -21.85
C MET A 69 0.39 18.45 -21.05
N GLU A 70 1.33 18.94 -20.25
CA GLU A 70 2.13 18.09 -19.34
C GLU A 70 1.27 17.45 -18.26
N TYR A 71 0.29 18.15 -17.70
CA TYR A 71 -0.67 17.55 -16.75
C TYR A 71 -1.53 16.46 -17.39
N MET A 72 -2.02 16.70 -18.62
CA MET A 72 -2.80 15.71 -19.37
C MET A 72 -1.96 14.46 -19.69
N GLU A 73 -0.70 14.64 -20.06
CA GLU A 73 0.23 13.55 -20.30
C GLU A 73 0.45 12.71 -19.03
N GLU A 74 0.70 13.34 -17.89
CA GLU A 74 0.90 12.66 -16.61
C GLU A 74 -0.34 11.89 -16.17
N MET A 75 -1.53 12.49 -16.28
CA MET A 75 -2.78 11.82 -15.97
C MET A 75 -3.00 10.60 -16.88
N THR A 76 -2.77 10.77 -18.18
CA THR A 76 -2.90 9.69 -19.17
C THR A 76 -1.92 8.56 -18.88
N LYS A 77 -0.66 8.90 -18.60
CA LYS A 77 0.37 7.92 -18.18
C LYS A 77 -0.05 7.17 -16.92
N ALA A 78 -0.53 7.88 -15.89
CA ALA A 78 -0.96 7.26 -14.63
C ALA A 78 -2.14 6.29 -14.84
N PHE A 79 -3.16 6.71 -15.61
CA PHE A 79 -4.30 5.87 -15.96
C PHE A 79 -3.87 4.61 -16.75
N GLN A 80 -3.11 4.81 -17.81
CA GLN A 80 -2.67 3.70 -18.67
C GLN A 80 -1.74 2.74 -17.95
N TYR A 81 -0.87 3.27 -17.08
CA TYR A 81 0.05 2.47 -16.29
C TYR A 81 -0.69 1.57 -15.30
N GLU A 82 -1.61 2.13 -14.48
CA GLU A 82 -2.39 1.35 -13.52
C GLU A 82 -3.22 0.25 -14.20
N LYS A 83 -3.81 0.56 -15.38
CA LYS A 83 -4.51 -0.41 -16.21
C LYS A 83 -3.58 -1.54 -16.67
N LYS A 84 -2.48 -1.21 -17.37
CA LYS A 84 -1.52 -2.19 -17.93
C LYS A 84 -0.88 -3.04 -16.84
N LEU A 85 -0.52 -2.43 -15.71
CA LEU A 85 0.06 -3.16 -14.57
C LEU A 85 -0.94 -4.14 -13.96
N SER A 86 -2.23 -3.75 -13.86
CA SER A 86 -3.29 -4.66 -13.43
C SER A 86 -3.47 -5.84 -14.39
N GLU A 87 -3.49 -5.60 -15.71
CA GLU A 87 -3.54 -6.64 -16.73
C GLU A 87 -2.34 -7.60 -16.63
N TYR A 88 -1.15 -7.04 -16.38
CA TYR A 88 0.07 -7.81 -16.16
C TYR A 88 -0.03 -8.68 -14.90
N CYS A 89 -0.51 -8.14 -13.79
CA CYS A 89 -0.75 -8.88 -12.56
C CYS A 89 -1.76 -10.02 -12.76
N ILE A 90 -2.88 -9.75 -13.42
CA ILE A 90 -3.91 -10.76 -13.71
C ILE A 90 -3.34 -11.90 -14.57
N SER A 91 -2.60 -11.58 -15.62
CA SER A 91 -2.01 -12.59 -16.53
C SER A 91 -1.01 -13.51 -15.83
N HIS A 92 -0.44 -13.06 -14.68
CA HIS A 92 0.47 -13.84 -13.85
C HIS A 92 -0.20 -14.45 -12.62
N GLY A 93 -1.53 -14.38 -12.48
CA GLY A 93 -2.29 -15.05 -11.44
C GLY A 93 -2.11 -14.48 -10.03
N THR A 94 -1.92 -13.17 -9.88
CA THR A 94 -1.81 -12.53 -8.57
C THR A 94 -3.18 -12.50 -7.86
N SER A 95 -3.45 -13.45 -6.98
CA SER A 95 -4.76 -13.62 -6.33
C SER A 95 -4.99 -12.70 -5.13
N LYS A 96 -3.91 -12.19 -4.50
CA LYS A 96 -3.97 -11.31 -3.31
C LYS A 96 -3.69 -9.83 -3.64
N VAL A 97 -3.86 -9.46 -4.91
CA VAL A 97 -3.75 -8.09 -5.42
C VAL A 97 -5.10 -7.68 -6.00
N SER A 98 -5.57 -6.49 -5.65
CA SER A 98 -6.80 -5.92 -6.23
C SER A 98 -6.46 -5.24 -7.55
N CYS A 99 -6.92 -5.81 -8.65
CA CYS A 99 -6.61 -5.36 -10.01
C CYS A 99 -7.83 -4.72 -10.69
N VAL A 100 -7.58 -3.93 -11.72
CA VAL A 100 -8.61 -3.35 -12.60
C VAL A 100 -9.30 -4.46 -13.39
N ILE A 101 -10.62 -4.55 -13.29
CA ILE A 101 -11.43 -5.53 -14.05
C ILE A 101 -12.05 -4.95 -15.31
N ALA A 102 -12.24 -3.63 -15.35
CA ALA A 102 -12.68 -2.90 -16.56
C ALA A 102 -12.15 -1.47 -16.51
N ALA A 103 -11.98 -0.87 -17.69
CA ALA A 103 -11.56 0.52 -17.84
C ALA A 103 -12.26 1.14 -19.03
N GLY A 104 -12.49 2.44 -18.97
CA GLY A 104 -13.12 3.18 -20.07
C GLY A 104 -12.97 4.68 -19.92
N GLU A 105 -13.63 5.41 -20.81
CA GLU A 105 -13.70 6.86 -20.83
C GLU A 105 -15.16 7.28 -21.03
N GLU A 106 -15.62 8.26 -20.27
CA GLU A 106 -16.95 8.86 -20.43
C GLU A 106 -16.82 10.30 -20.89
N VAL A 107 -17.68 10.71 -21.83
CA VAL A 107 -17.69 12.09 -22.36
C VAL A 107 -18.91 12.83 -21.84
N LEU A 108 -18.69 13.87 -21.04
CA LEU A 108 -19.73 14.75 -20.51
C LEU A 108 -19.68 16.09 -21.22
N SER A 109 -20.60 16.35 -22.17
CA SER A 109 -20.71 17.65 -22.82
C SER A 109 -21.04 18.77 -21.80
N GLY A 110 -20.57 20.00 -22.06
CA GLY A 110 -20.84 21.16 -21.21
C GLY A 110 -19.76 21.45 -20.16
N TYR A 111 -18.71 20.63 -20.06
CA TYR A 111 -17.56 20.83 -19.17
C TYR A 111 -16.33 21.26 -19.93
N THR A 112 -15.46 22.05 -19.30
CA THR A 112 -14.16 22.47 -19.87
C THR A 112 -13.29 21.26 -20.22
N PHE A 113 -13.31 20.23 -19.35
CA PHE A 113 -12.66 18.95 -19.59
C PHE A 113 -13.72 17.85 -19.59
N PRO A 114 -14.28 17.53 -20.78
CA PRO A 114 -15.44 16.64 -20.86
C PRO A 114 -15.09 15.15 -20.73
N ILE A 115 -13.83 14.75 -20.93
CA ILE A 115 -13.42 13.34 -20.92
C ILE A 115 -13.06 12.94 -19.50
N VAL A 116 -13.66 11.87 -19.01
CA VAL A 116 -13.41 11.28 -17.69
C VAL A 116 -12.97 9.84 -17.85
N PRO A 117 -11.66 9.55 -17.78
CA PRO A 117 -11.17 8.19 -17.74
C PRO A 117 -11.57 7.53 -16.41
N TYR A 118 -11.88 6.23 -16.43
CA TYR A 118 -12.23 5.49 -15.23
C TYR A 118 -11.68 4.07 -15.21
N LEU A 119 -11.41 3.58 -13.99
CA LEU A 119 -11.03 2.20 -13.71
C LEU A 119 -12.07 1.57 -12.78
N ILE A 120 -12.42 0.31 -13.03
CA ILE A 120 -13.40 -0.44 -12.24
C ILE A 120 -12.70 -1.61 -11.58
N PHE A 121 -13.00 -1.82 -10.29
CA PHE A 121 -12.40 -2.83 -9.43
C PHE A 121 -13.50 -3.67 -8.76
N GLU A 122 -13.12 -4.84 -8.25
CA GLU A 122 -13.96 -5.63 -7.36
C GLU A 122 -14.38 -4.80 -6.13
N MET A 123 -15.61 -4.97 -5.68
CA MET A 123 -16.12 -4.24 -4.53
C MET A 123 -15.59 -4.83 -3.22
N ALA A 124 -14.72 -4.11 -2.53
CA ALA A 124 -14.30 -4.41 -1.17
C ALA A 124 -15.37 -4.00 -0.16
N THR A 125 -15.45 -4.67 0.97
CA THR A 125 -16.33 -4.30 2.10
C THR A 125 -15.84 -3.08 2.86
N GLY A 126 -14.59 -2.71 2.70
CA GLY A 126 -13.92 -1.57 3.29
C GLY A 126 -12.40 -1.77 3.29
N ASP A 127 -11.69 -0.91 4.00
CA ASP A 127 -10.26 -1.08 4.29
C ASP A 127 -10.02 -1.43 5.76
N ILE A 128 -8.78 -1.80 6.08
CA ILE A 128 -8.41 -2.29 7.41
C ILE A 128 -8.58 -1.25 8.52
N ARG A 129 -8.48 0.06 8.23
CA ARG A 129 -8.57 1.13 9.23
C ARG A 129 -9.90 1.08 9.98
N GLN A 130 -10.99 0.83 9.26
CA GLN A 130 -12.33 0.77 9.84
C GLN A 130 -12.49 -0.43 10.78
N LYS A 131 -11.92 -1.59 10.42
CA LYS A 131 -12.04 -2.81 11.24
C LYS A 131 -11.12 -2.79 12.45
N LEU A 132 -9.91 -2.24 12.34
CA LEU A 132 -8.97 -2.18 13.45
C LEU A 132 -9.43 -1.24 14.57
N GLN A 133 -10.21 -0.22 14.25
CA GLN A 133 -10.76 0.72 15.25
C GLN A 133 -11.59 0.02 16.33
N TYR A 134 -12.26 -1.09 16.01
CA TYR A 134 -13.14 -1.84 16.91
C TYR A 134 -12.58 -3.21 17.30
N SER A 135 -11.32 -3.51 16.96
CA SER A 135 -10.75 -4.84 17.17
C SER A 135 -10.23 -5.00 18.60
N ASN A 136 -10.29 -6.24 19.11
CA ASN A 136 -9.78 -6.65 20.42
C ASN A 136 -8.81 -7.84 20.29
N ALA A 137 -8.40 -8.43 21.43
CA ALA A 137 -7.52 -9.58 21.43
C ALA A 137 -8.09 -10.81 20.72
N LEU A 138 -9.41 -10.99 20.72
CA LEU A 138 -10.09 -12.10 20.04
C LEU A 138 -9.98 -12.01 18.51
N ASP A 139 -9.74 -10.81 17.98
CA ASP A 139 -9.53 -10.60 16.55
C ASP A 139 -8.10 -10.86 16.09
N PHE A 140 -7.18 -11.24 17.00
CA PHE A 140 -5.76 -11.30 16.71
C PHE A 140 -5.42 -12.37 15.65
N ALA A 141 -6.09 -13.51 15.66
CA ALA A 141 -5.94 -14.54 14.62
C ALA A 141 -6.37 -14.00 13.24
N TRP A 142 -7.46 -13.25 13.20
CA TRP A 142 -7.93 -12.60 11.98
C TRP A 142 -6.93 -11.51 11.51
N LYS A 143 -6.34 -10.73 12.43
CA LYS A 143 -5.28 -9.77 12.10
C LYS A 143 -4.10 -10.46 11.41
N LEU A 144 -3.64 -11.57 11.97
CA LEU A 144 -2.54 -12.36 11.40
C LEU A 144 -2.91 -12.98 10.05
N LYS A 145 -4.17 -13.42 9.88
CA LYS A 145 -4.65 -13.89 8.58
C LYS A 145 -4.60 -12.78 7.53
N SER A 146 -5.08 -11.59 7.86
CA SER A 146 -5.04 -10.44 6.95
C SER A 146 -3.59 -10.08 6.58
N LEU A 147 -2.69 -10.02 7.55
CA LEU A 147 -1.26 -9.78 7.31
C LEU A 147 -0.61 -10.86 6.45
N HIS A 148 -0.97 -12.13 6.67
CA HIS A 148 -0.54 -13.23 5.80
C HIS A 148 -1.01 -13.01 4.36
N ASP A 149 -2.29 -12.69 4.14
CA ASP A 149 -2.85 -12.45 2.81
C ASP A 149 -2.10 -11.32 2.09
N ILE A 150 -1.79 -10.21 2.78
CA ILE A 150 -1.03 -9.09 2.23
C ILE A 150 0.43 -9.50 1.93
N ALA A 151 1.08 -10.21 2.83
CA ALA A 151 2.45 -10.72 2.58
C ALA A 151 2.50 -11.65 1.35
N VAL A 152 1.45 -12.45 1.13
CA VAL A 152 1.29 -13.26 -0.11
C VAL A 152 1.15 -12.35 -1.31
N GLY A 153 0.31 -11.30 -1.25
CA GLY A 153 0.12 -10.35 -2.35
C GLY A 153 1.43 -9.66 -2.76
N ILE A 154 2.19 -9.15 -1.77
CA ILE A 154 3.50 -8.52 -2.03
C ILE A 154 4.50 -9.53 -2.60
N LYS A 155 4.54 -10.76 -2.06
CA LYS A 155 5.36 -11.85 -2.61
C LYS A 155 5.00 -12.16 -4.07
N GLN A 156 3.70 -12.18 -4.41
CA GLN A 156 3.23 -12.37 -5.79
C GLN A 156 3.72 -11.24 -6.70
N LEU A 157 3.64 -9.97 -6.25
CA LEU A 157 4.18 -8.84 -7.00
C LEU A 157 5.70 -8.96 -7.21
N HIS A 158 6.47 -9.27 -6.16
CA HIS A 158 7.92 -9.45 -6.29
C HIS A 158 8.29 -10.58 -7.24
N SER A 159 7.49 -11.65 -7.31
CA SER A 159 7.76 -12.79 -8.22
C SER A 159 7.65 -12.44 -9.70
N ILE A 160 6.98 -11.33 -10.02
CA ILE A 160 6.81 -10.79 -11.38
C ILE A 160 7.54 -9.45 -11.57
N ASN A 161 8.54 -9.16 -10.73
CA ASN A 161 9.34 -7.94 -10.74
C ASN A 161 8.52 -6.65 -10.58
N VAL A 162 7.49 -6.67 -9.76
CA VAL A 162 6.71 -5.49 -9.36
C VAL A 162 6.98 -5.19 -7.90
N SER A 163 7.28 -3.94 -7.56
CA SER A 163 7.32 -3.41 -6.20
C SER A 163 6.11 -2.51 -5.97
N HIS A 164 5.43 -2.67 -4.84
CA HIS A 164 4.19 -1.93 -4.56
C HIS A 164 4.44 -0.47 -4.17
N GLN A 165 5.47 -0.19 -3.39
CA GLN A 165 5.92 1.13 -2.92
C GLN A 165 4.95 1.89 -1.99
N ASP A 166 3.65 1.58 -1.96
CA ASP A 166 2.65 2.32 -1.16
C ASP A 166 1.82 1.39 -0.25
N ILE A 167 2.52 0.44 0.43
CA ILE A 167 1.87 -0.48 1.38
C ILE A 167 1.54 0.29 2.65
N LYS A 168 0.25 0.53 2.87
CA LYS A 168 -0.29 1.26 4.02
C LYS A 168 -1.71 0.79 4.35
N PRO A 169 -2.25 1.11 5.55
CA PRO A 169 -3.56 0.60 5.98
C PRO A 169 -4.71 0.91 5.03
N SER A 170 -4.73 2.08 4.37
CA SER A 170 -5.77 2.45 3.41
C SER A 170 -5.77 1.60 2.13
N ASN A 171 -4.64 0.97 1.81
CA ASN A 171 -4.47 0.13 0.63
C ASN A 171 -4.65 -1.38 0.93
N VAL A 172 -4.99 -1.72 2.18
CA VAL A 172 -5.40 -3.08 2.56
C VAL A 172 -6.91 -3.19 2.48
N LEU A 173 -7.39 -3.80 1.40
CA LEU A 173 -8.79 -3.95 1.10
C LEU A 173 -9.35 -5.26 1.68
N LEU A 174 -10.52 -5.17 2.30
CA LEU A 174 -11.21 -6.30 2.93
C LEU A 174 -12.28 -6.87 2.01
N PHE A 175 -12.23 -8.16 1.82
CA PHE A 175 -13.26 -8.97 1.21
C PHE A 175 -13.79 -9.96 2.25
N ASN A 176 -14.92 -10.61 2.01
CA ASN A 176 -15.60 -11.40 3.05
C ASN A 176 -14.68 -12.33 3.85
N THR A 177 -13.79 -13.06 3.19
CA THR A 177 -12.92 -14.07 3.81
C THR A 177 -11.43 -13.80 3.67
N GLU A 178 -11.05 -12.73 2.95
CA GLU A 178 -9.66 -12.45 2.62
C GLU A 178 -9.34 -10.96 2.60
N SER A 179 -8.05 -10.63 2.61
CA SER A 179 -7.55 -9.29 2.36
C SER A 179 -6.73 -9.28 1.06
N LYS A 180 -6.81 -8.17 0.31
CA LYS A 180 -5.96 -7.94 -0.87
C LYS A 180 -5.28 -6.60 -0.74
N ILE A 181 -4.05 -6.52 -1.25
CA ILE A 181 -3.38 -5.23 -1.42
C ILE A 181 -3.93 -4.53 -2.67
N GLY A 182 -4.27 -3.26 -2.57
CA GLY A 182 -4.84 -2.46 -3.66
C GLY A 182 -4.04 -1.20 -3.95
N ASP A 183 -4.49 -0.46 -4.95
CA ASP A 183 -3.89 0.80 -5.42
C ASP A 183 -2.47 0.62 -5.99
N LEU A 184 -2.39 0.02 -7.18
CA LEU A 184 -1.14 -0.18 -7.93
C LEU A 184 -0.61 1.11 -8.58
N GLY A 185 -1.31 2.24 -8.45
CA GLY A 185 -0.97 3.48 -9.12
C GLY A 185 0.42 4.05 -8.78
N ARG A 186 1.00 3.63 -7.64
CA ARG A 186 2.35 4.02 -7.19
C ARG A 186 3.39 2.90 -7.34
N SER A 187 2.99 1.74 -7.82
CA SER A 187 3.89 0.60 -7.98
C SER A 187 4.93 0.85 -9.06
N MET A 188 6.06 0.16 -8.96
CA MET A 188 7.16 0.23 -9.92
C MET A 188 7.39 -1.14 -10.56
N CYS A 189 7.60 -1.15 -11.88
CA CYS A 189 7.90 -2.35 -12.65
C CYS A 189 8.95 -2.03 -13.74
N PRO A 190 10.12 -2.70 -13.75
CA PRO A 190 11.19 -2.34 -14.70
C PRO A 190 10.85 -2.65 -16.16
N THR A 191 9.83 -3.46 -16.41
CA THR A 191 9.37 -3.83 -17.77
C THR A 191 8.19 -2.99 -18.27
N LEU A 192 7.54 -2.23 -17.37
CA LEU A 192 6.42 -1.35 -17.69
C LEU A 192 6.76 0.06 -17.25
N HIS A 193 7.07 0.93 -18.21
CA HIS A 193 7.40 2.32 -17.90
C HIS A 193 6.20 3.06 -17.31
N GLY A 194 6.37 3.47 -16.04
CA GLY A 194 5.36 4.19 -15.25
C GLY A 194 5.68 5.68 -15.08
N PRO A 195 4.75 6.44 -14.50
CA PRO A 195 4.94 7.88 -14.27
C PRO A 195 5.95 8.19 -13.16
N TYR A 196 6.41 7.17 -12.40
CA TYR A 196 7.25 7.34 -11.20
C TYR A 196 8.62 6.66 -11.32
N ASP A 197 9.01 6.18 -12.51
CA ASP A 197 10.25 5.41 -12.71
C ASP A 197 11.52 6.18 -12.28
N GLU A 198 11.52 7.49 -12.49
CA GLU A 198 12.63 8.39 -12.11
C GLU A 198 12.63 8.76 -10.61
N MET A 199 11.59 8.38 -9.87
CA MET A 199 11.50 8.71 -8.45
C MET A 199 12.26 7.71 -7.59
N PRO A 200 13.06 8.17 -6.62
CA PRO A 200 13.71 7.28 -5.66
C PRO A 200 12.71 6.49 -4.80
N PHE A 201 11.54 7.08 -4.54
CA PHE A 201 10.42 6.52 -3.82
C PHE A 201 9.12 7.13 -4.35
N SER A 202 8.15 6.32 -4.72
CA SER A 202 6.86 6.77 -5.28
C SER A 202 5.73 6.78 -4.26
N GLY A 203 5.90 6.13 -3.11
CA GLY A 203 4.88 5.96 -2.09
C GLY A 203 4.60 7.20 -1.24
N ASP A 204 3.85 7.01 -0.18
CA ASP A 204 3.49 8.05 0.78
C ASP A 204 4.65 8.32 1.76
N ASN A 205 5.18 9.54 1.74
CA ASN A 205 6.32 9.95 2.58
C ASN A 205 6.07 9.79 4.09
N THR A 206 4.81 9.73 4.54
CA THR A 206 4.48 9.48 5.95
C THR A 206 4.77 8.05 6.40
N TYR A 207 4.90 7.13 5.43
CA TYR A 207 5.28 5.73 5.65
C TYR A 207 6.70 5.41 5.19
N ALA A 208 7.41 6.37 4.59
CA ALA A 208 8.72 6.16 4.01
C ALA A 208 9.75 5.61 5.01
N PRO A 209 10.61 4.65 4.61
CA PRO A 209 11.68 4.14 5.45
C PRO A 209 12.82 5.14 5.64
N PRO A 210 13.70 4.95 6.65
CA PRO A 210 14.79 5.90 6.96
C PRO A 210 15.72 6.18 5.81
N GLU A 211 16.06 5.21 4.97
CA GLU A 211 16.94 5.41 3.82
C GLU A 211 16.37 6.42 2.81
N VAL A 212 15.05 6.54 2.72
CA VAL A 212 14.38 7.54 1.88
C VAL A 212 14.53 8.95 2.48
N TRP A 213 14.44 9.09 3.80
CA TRP A 213 14.60 10.40 4.46
C TRP A 213 15.99 11.02 4.23
N PHE A 214 17.01 10.16 4.10
CA PHE A 214 18.41 10.56 3.94
C PHE A 214 18.92 10.41 2.51
N ASN A 215 18.07 10.00 1.56
CA ASN A 215 18.44 9.70 0.17
C ASN A 215 19.64 8.71 0.06
N SER A 216 19.79 7.79 1.02
CA SER A 216 20.92 6.87 1.08
C SER A 216 20.75 5.60 0.25
N HIS A 217 19.60 5.41 -0.38
CA HIS A 217 19.22 4.22 -1.16
C HIS A 217 19.38 4.41 -2.68
N ILE A 218 19.68 5.61 -3.16
CA ILE A 218 19.65 5.97 -4.60
C ILE A 218 20.66 5.14 -5.41
N HIS A 219 21.79 4.76 -4.79
CA HIS A 219 22.87 4.00 -5.42
C HIS A 219 22.65 2.47 -5.43
N LEU A 220 21.58 1.98 -4.78
CA LEU A 220 21.26 0.56 -4.77
C LEU A 220 20.66 0.13 -6.10
N GLU A 221 20.91 -1.12 -6.50
CA GLU A 221 20.28 -1.74 -7.65
C GLU A 221 18.76 -1.76 -7.49
N TRP A 222 18.02 -1.74 -8.63
CA TRP A 222 16.56 -1.59 -8.63
C TRP A 222 15.85 -2.56 -7.67
N HIS A 223 16.19 -3.85 -7.71
CA HIS A 223 15.57 -4.86 -6.86
C HIS A 223 15.93 -4.67 -5.38
N GLU A 224 17.17 -4.35 -5.09
CA GLU A 224 17.61 -4.12 -3.71
C GLU A 224 16.91 -2.91 -3.11
N ARG A 225 16.85 -1.81 -3.85
CA ARG A 225 16.17 -0.59 -3.43
C ARG A 225 14.68 -0.82 -3.19
N ASN A 226 13.98 -1.29 -4.21
CA ASN A 226 12.52 -1.31 -4.19
C ASN A 226 11.96 -2.43 -3.30
N TYR A 227 12.58 -3.61 -3.27
CA TYR A 227 12.12 -4.69 -2.40
C TYR A 227 12.48 -4.46 -0.93
N ALA A 228 13.59 -3.77 -0.64
CA ALA A 228 13.88 -3.34 0.71
C ALA A 228 12.81 -2.38 1.25
N ILE A 229 12.34 -1.46 0.41
CA ILE A 229 11.25 -0.52 0.76
C ILE A 229 9.97 -1.31 1.06
N ASP A 230 9.55 -2.22 0.18
CA ASP A 230 8.33 -3.03 0.39
C ASP A 230 8.43 -3.91 1.66
N CYS A 231 9.60 -4.46 1.97
CA CYS A 231 9.83 -5.16 3.23
C CYS A 231 9.59 -4.25 4.44
N TYR A 232 10.13 -3.03 4.42
CA TYR A 232 9.92 -2.07 5.51
C TYR A 232 8.45 -1.69 5.65
N LEU A 233 7.79 -1.41 4.54
CA LEU A 233 6.37 -1.05 4.53
C LEU A 233 5.48 -2.19 5.05
N LEU A 234 5.79 -3.45 4.73
CA LEU A 234 5.11 -4.62 5.29
C LEU A 234 5.33 -4.73 6.81
N GLY A 235 6.56 -4.57 7.29
CA GLY A 235 6.86 -4.57 8.71
C GLY A 235 6.18 -3.42 9.47
N SER A 236 6.14 -2.24 8.83
CA SER A 236 5.41 -1.06 9.32
C SER A 236 3.90 -1.30 9.39
N LEU A 237 3.34 -2.02 8.41
CA LEU A 237 1.94 -2.44 8.43
C LEU A 237 1.67 -3.42 9.58
N ILE A 238 2.55 -4.41 9.83
CA ILE A 238 2.43 -5.31 10.99
C ILE A 238 2.43 -4.53 12.29
N THR A 239 3.33 -3.55 12.42
CA THR A 239 3.39 -2.64 13.58
C THR A 239 2.06 -1.90 13.76
N TYR A 240 1.47 -1.38 12.67
CA TYR A 240 0.18 -0.70 12.69
C TYR A 240 -0.96 -1.61 13.18
N TYR A 241 -0.98 -2.89 12.77
CA TYR A 241 -2.00 -3.85 13.24
C TYR A 241 -1.91 -4.15 14.74
N ILE A 242 -0.72 -3.98 15.34
CA ILE A 242 -0.48 -4.23 16.75
C ILE A 242 -0.72 -2.97 17.59
N THR A 243 -0.19 -1.82 17.15
CA THR A 243 -0.10 -0.60 17.96
C THR A 243 -1.06 0.52 17.53
N GLY A 244 -1.61 0.45 16.31
CA GLY A 244 -2.36 1.54 15.69
C GLY A 244 -1.49 2.63 15.05
N LEU A 245 -0.14 2.52 15.12
CA LEU A 245 0.82 3.46 14.57
C LEU A 245 1.77 2.77 13.59
N CYS A 246 2.16 3.45 12.51
CA CYS A 246 3.16 2.94 11.59
C CYS A 246 4.57 3.08 12.16
N MET A 247 5.50 2.18 11.79
CA MET A 247 6.89 2.19 12.25
C MET A 247 7.56 3.54 12.00
N THR A 248 7.31 4.15 10.85
CA THR A 248 7.86 5.46 10.47
C THR A 248 7.50 6.55 11.46
N ALA A 249 6.21 6.63 11.86
CA ALA A 249 5.75 7.62 12.83
C ALA A 249 6.38 7.40 14.21
N ILE A 250 6.46 6.14 14.66
CA ILE A 250 7.07 5.80 15.95
C ILE A 250 8.57 6.14 15.94
N LEU A 251 9.27 5.76 14.88
CA LEU A 251 10.71 6.03 14.74
C LEU A 251 11.01 7.53 14.66
N GLN A 252 10.20 8.30 13.93
CA GLN A 252 10.33 9.76 13.86
C GLN A 252 10.10 10.45 15.21
N ALA A 253 9.16 9.94 16.00
CA ALA A 253 8.93 10.45 17.34
C ALA A 253 10.11 10.18 18.28
N GLU A 254 10.72 8.99 18.20
CA GLU A 254 11.84 8.57 19.03
C GLU A 254 13.13 9.36 18.71
N ILE A 255 13.44 9.57 17.41
CA ILE A 255 14.72 10.18 17.00
C ILE A 255 14.70 11.70 16.96
N ASN A 256 13.63 12.38 17.26
CA ASN A 256 13.45 13.82 17.14
C ASN A 256 13.76 14.39 15.73
N LEU A 257 12.78 15.01 15.07
CA LEU A 257 12.80 15.45 13.66
C LEU A 257 13.92 16.44 13.26
N THR A 258 14.70 16.99 14.19
CA THR A 258 15.83 17.88 13.91
C THR A 258 16.95 17.22 13.09
N TRP A 259 16.85 15.94 12.82
CA TRP A 259 17.84 15.13 12.12
C TRP A 259 17.60 15.02 10.61
N ARG A 260 16.48 15.53 10.11
CA ARG A 260 16.20 15.56 8.67
C ARG A 260 17.30 16.33 7.92
N GLY A 261 17.83 15.74 6.84
CA GLY A 261 18.89 16.32 6.02
C GLY A 261 20.32 16.08 6.54
N ARG A 262 20.50 15.28 7.61
CA ARG A 262 21.83 14.83 8.06
C ARG A 262 22.24 13.53 7.35
N ASN A 263 23.54 13.23 7.36
CA ASN A 263 24.07 12.00 6.78
C ASN A 263 23.64 10.78 7.63
N MET A 264 23.01 9.77 6.98
CA MET A 264 22.53 8.55 7.61
C MET A 264 23.66 7.78 8.34
N ASP A 265 24.89 7.76 7.79
CA ASP A 265 26.01 7.03 8.39
C ASP A 265 26.34 7.50 9.80
N LYS A 266 26.21 8.82 10.05
CA LYS A 266 26.44 9.42 11.38
C LYS A 266 25.33 9.11 12.37
N LEU A 267 24.18 8.67 11.89
CA LEU A 267 22.98 8.40 12.70
C LEU A 267 22.70 6.91 12.83
N LYS A 268 23.41 6.05 12.12
CA LYS A 268 23.15 4.63 12.01
C LYS A 268 23.05 3.92 13.36
N GLU A 269 24.02 4.19 14.26
CA GLU A 269 24.03 3.58 15.59
C GLU A 269 22.87 4.09 16.46
N TYR A 270 22.57 5.37 16.37
CA TYR A 270 21.45 5.97 17.11
C TYR A 270 20.10 5.46 16.59
N LEU A 271 19.93 5.38 15.27
CA LEU A 271 18.73 4.79 14.65
C LEU A 271 18.55 3.33 15.08
N GLN A 272 19.66 2.57 15.14
CA GLN A 272 19.60 1.18 15.58
C GLN A 272 19.21 1.03 17.05
N LEU A 273 19.73 1.90 17.93
CA LEU A 273 19.37 1.92 19.35
C LEU A 273 17.89 2.29 19.54
N ALA A 274 17.44 3.38 18.90
CA ALA A 274 16.04 3.78 18.90
C ALA A 274 15.12 2.65 18.43
N PHE A 275 15.51 1.97 17.35
CA PHE A 275 14.75 0.84 16.81
C PHE A 275 14.65 -0.33 17.81
N CYS A 276 15.73 -0.68 18.53
CA CYS A 276 15.67 -1.71 19.56
C CYS A 276 14.68 -1.34 20.69
N ASN A 277 14.72 -0.10 21.18
CA ASN A 277 13.78 0.37 22.21
C ASN A 277 12.33 0.32 21.72
N ILE A 278 12.10 0.66 20.46
CA ILE A 278 10.78 0.58 19.81
C ILE A 278 10.28 -0.86 19.77
N LEU A 279 11.11 -1.83 19.41
CA LEU A 279 10.72 -3.25 19.37
C LEU A 279 10.28 -3.76 20.75
N GLU A 280 11.00 -3.39 21.81
CA GLU A 280 10.63 -3.72 23.20
C GLU A 280 9.27 -3.10 23.61
N ASN A 281 8.98 -1.90 23.10
CA ASN A 281 7.70 -1.26 23.37
C ASN A 281 6.56 -1.89 22.57
N ILE A 282 6.77 -2.25 21.30
CA ILE A 282 5.77 -2.96 20.48
C ILE A 282 5.40 -4.30 21.09
N GLU A 283 6.38 -5.03 21.66
CA GLU A 283 6.18 -6.33 22.30
C GLU A 283 5.09 -6.30 23.36
N LYS A 284 5.02 -5.21 24.15
CA LYS A 284 4.02 -5.03 25.22
C LYS A 284 2.58 -4.97 24.71
N HIS A 285 2.38 -4.66 23.44
CA HIS A 285 1.05 -4.58 22.81
C HIS A 285 0.58 -5.91 22.18
N ILE A 286 1.43 -6.94 22.16
CA ILE A 286 1.06 -8.25 21.64
C ILE A 286 0.33 -9.03 22.76
N PRO A 287 -0.95 -9.44 22.53
CA PRO A 287 -1.80 -9.97 23.59
C PRO A 287 -1.41 -11.36 24.07
N PHE A 288 -0.73 -12.17 23.25
CA PHE A 288 -0.38 -13.55 23.56
C PHE A 288 1.15 -13.72 23.70
N GLU A 289 1.58 -14.17 24.89
CA GLU A 289 3.00 -14.36 25.22
C GLU A 289 3.71 -15.28 24.22
N SER A 290 3.04 -16.38 23.85
CA SER A 290 3.56 -17.39 22.89
C SER A 290 3.87 -16.83 21.49
N LEU A 291 3.33 -15.65 21.12
CA LEU A 291 3.51 -15.03 19.81
C LEU A 291 4.52 -13.88 19.79
N LYS A 292 4.85 -13.31 20.96
CA LYS A 292 5.67 -12.09 21.11
C LYS A 292 7.00 -12.19 20.38
N LYS A 293 7.83 -13.17 20.77
CA LYS A 293 9.17 -13.34 20.23
C LYS A 293 9.17 -13.41 18.70
N GLU A 294 8.29 -14.24 18.13
CA GLU A 294 8.30 -14.48 16.70
C GLU A 294 7.77 -13.28 15.90
N LEU A 295 6.81 -12.52 16.43
CA LEU A 295 6.31 -11.30 15.81
C LEU A 295 7.33 -10.17 15.86
N ILE A 296 8.01 -10.00 17.00
CA ILE A 296 9.09 -9.01 17.14
C ILE A 296 10.26 -9.34 16.23
N GLU A 297 10.64 -10.60 16.08
CA GLU A 297 11.65 -11.03 15.10
C GLU A 297 11.24 -10.65 13.67
N ILE A 298 9.99 -10.90 13.27
CA ILE A 298 9.48 -10.53 11.93
C ILE A 298 9.59 -9.01 11.72
N ILE A 299 9.09 -8.21 12.66
CA ILE A 299 9.17 -6.74 12.57
C ILE A 299 10.62 -6.29 12.52
N GLY A 300 11.48 -6.84 13.38
CA GLY A 300 12.90 -6.53 13.44
C GLY A 300 13.64 -6.81 12.14
N TYR A 301 13.32 -7.91 11.45
CA TYR A 301 13.90 -8.25 10.15
C TYR A 301 13.34 -7.40 9.01
N LEU A 302 12.05 -7.08 9.03
CA LEU A 302 11.41 -6.31 7.96
C LEU A 302 11.67 -4.80 8.08
N CYS A 303 11.69 -4.25 9.29
CA CYS A 303 11.85 -2.81 9.53
C CYS A 303 13.25 -2.39 9.92
N ASN A 304 14.29 -3.24 9.78
CA ASN A 304 15.65 -2.82 10.11
C ASN A 304 15.96 -1.47 9.44
N PRO A 305 16.42 -0.45 10.19
CA PRO A 305 16.74 0.87 9.63
C PRO A 305 17.80 0.84 8.52
N ASP A 306 18.70 -0.15 8.56
CA ASP A 306 19.69 -0.39 7.52
C ASP A 306 19.08 -1.31 6.44
N PRO A 307 18.81 -0.82 5.22
CA PRO A 307 18.17 -1.63 4.17
C PRO A 307 18.97 -2.88 3.79
N ILE A 308 20.30 -2.84 3.89
CA ILE A 308 21.17 -4.00 3.57
C ILE A 308 21.00 -5.13 4.59
N LYS A 309 20.66 -4.81 5.84
CA LYS A 309 20.38 -5.77 6.91
C LYS A 309 18.93 -6.23 6.96
N ARG A 310 18.09 -5.66 6.11
CA ARG A 310 16.66 -5.96 6.04
C ARG A 310 16.43 -7.30 5.34
N GLY A 311 15.47 -8.08 5.85
CA GLY A 311 15.15 -9.39 5.33
C GLY A 311 15.47 -10.52 6.32
N HIS A 312 15.10 -11.74 5.96
CA HIS A 312 15.30 -12.88 6.85
C HIS A 312 16.79 -13.29 6.92
N PRO A 313 17.40 -13.47 8.11
CA PRO A 313 18.83 -13.75 8.27
C PRO A 313 19.32 -14.97 7.47
N LYS A 314 18.48 -16.01 7.31
CA LYS A 314 18.84 -17.19 6.51
C LYS A 314 18.95 -16.88 5.01
N ASN A 315 18.18 -15.90 4.50
CA ASN A 315 18.26 -15.46 3.10
C ASN A 315 19.55 -14.66 2.88
N ILE A 316 19.84 -13.74 3.80
CA ILE A 316 21.08 -12.92 3.77
C ILE A 316 22.33 -13.80 3.78
N LYS A 317 22.36 -14.81 4.67
CA LYS A 317 23.49 -15.75 4.76
C LYS A 317 23.66 -16.63 3.52
N ALA A 318 22.54 -17.00 2.88
CA ALA A 318 22.56 -17.86 1.69
C ALA A 318 23.00 -17.11 0.41
N LYS A 319 23.24 -15.79 0.47
CA LYS A 319 23.56 -14.91 -0.68
C LYS A 319 22.53 -15.03 -1.82
N GLY A 320 21.27 -15.31 -1.46
CA GLY A 320 20.14 -15.33 -2.37
C GLY A 320 19.41 -13.98 -2.39
N ASN A 321 18.11 -14.01 -2.68
CA ASN A 321 17.27 -12.81 -2.56
C ASN A 321 17.04 -12.47 -1.08
N ASN A 322 17.76 -11.47 -0.57
CA ASN A 322 17.66 -11.01 0.82
C ASN A 322 16.23 -10.64 1.21
N TYR A 323 15.48 -10.06 0.28
CA TYR A 323 14.13 -9.52 0.48
C TYR A 323 13.02 -10.53 0.15
N SER A 324 13.35 -11.82 -0.02
CA SER A 324 12.35 -12.86 -0.23
C SER A 324 11.38 -12.95 0.95
N LEU A 325 10.09 -12.84 0.67
CA LEU A 325 9.02 -12.88 1.65
C LEU A 325 8.53 -14.29 1.99
N GLU A 326 9.03 -15.34 1.35
CA GLU A 326 8.58 -16.72 1.52
C GLU A 326 8.53 -17.15 3.00
N ARG A 327 9.61 -16.92 3.74
CA ARG A 327 9.70 -17.29 5.16
C ARG A 327 8.77 -16.49 6.06
N PHE A 328 8.52 -15.23 5.72
CA PHE A 328 7.59 -14.37 6.45
C PHE A 328 6.14 -14.80 6.21
N VAL A 329 5.78 -15.16 4.98
CA VAL A 329 4.47 -15.72 4.64
C VAL A 329 4.20 -16.99 5.45
N GLN A 330 5.12 -17.94 5.42
CA GLN A 330 5.01 -19.20 6.18
C GLN A 330 4.89 -18.95 7.70
N LYS A 331 5.69 -18.01 8.22
CA LYS A 331 5.70 -17.68 9.63
C LYS A 331 4.39 -17.02 10.08
N LEU A 332 3.85 -16.09 9.28
CA LEU A 332 2.56 -15.44 9.57
C LEU A 332 1.40 -16.44 9.57
N ASP A 333 1.37 -17.44 8.68
CA ASP A 333 0.36 -18.50 8.72
C ASP A 333 0.49 -19.37 9.98
N LEU A 334 1.72 -19.73 10.36
CA LEU A 334 1.97 -20.47 11.60
C LEU A 334 1.49 -19.68 12.83
N LEU A 335 1.81 -18.38 12.90
CA LEU A 335 1.40 -17.51 14.00
C LEU A 335 -0.13 -17.33 14.05
N ARG A 336 -0.78 -17.25 12.90
CA ARG A 336 -2.25 -17.24 12.80
C ARG A 336 -2.85 -18.50 13.48
N ARG A 337 -2.35 -19.68 13.12
CA ARG A 337 -2.82 -20.96 13.71
C ARG A 337 -2.57 -21.04 15.20
N LYS A 338 -1.42 -20.56 15.68
CA LYS A 338 -1.13 -20.45 17.11
C LYS A 338 -2.11 -19.51 17.82
N ALA A 339 -2.40 -18.35 17.22
CA ALA A 339 -3.38 -17.42 17.78
C ALA A 339 -4.80 -18.02 17.86
N GLU A 340 -5.21 -18.82 16.88
CA GLU A 340 -6.49 -19.53 16.90
C GLU A 340 -6.57 -20.48 18.11
N ILE A 341 -5.49 -21.21 18.43
CA ILE A 341 -5.40 -22.09 19.59
C ILE A 341 -5.46 -21.28 20.91
N GLU A 342 -4.70 -20.19 21.02
CA GLU A 342 -4.71 -19.31 22.19
C GLU A 342 -6.12 -18.75 22.46
N ILE A 343 -6.82 -18.28 21.41
CA ILE A 343 -8.19 -17.77 21.51
C ILE A 343 -9.17 -18.87 21.91
N PHE A 344 -9.00 -20.09 21.40
CA PHE A 344 -9.84 -21.24 21.78
C PHE A 344 -9.69 -21.57 23.28
N ASN A 345 -8.47 -21.47 23.80
CA ASN A 345 -8.18 -21.76 25.21
C ASN A 345 -8.66 -20.65 26.19
N LEU A 346 -9.04 -19.46 25.67
CA LEU A 346 -9.65 -18.39 26.46
C LEU A 346 -11.16 -18.58 26.69
N LYS A 347 -11.80 -19.48 25.94
CA LYS A 347 -13.22 -19.81 26.06
C LYS A 347 -13.46 -20.93 27.04
#